data_5903cb9b91b23d1e8f2ef081cc9a892f
#
_entry.id   5903cb9b91b23d1e8f2ef081cc9a892f
#
_cell.length_a   1.000
_cell.length_b   1.000
_cell.length_c   1.000
_cell.angle_alpha   90.00
_cell.angle_beta   90.00
_cell.angle_gamma   90.00
#
_symmetry.space_group_name_H-M   'P 1'
#
loop_
_entity.id
_entity.type
_entity.pdbx_description
1 polymer ?
#
loop_
_entity_poly.entity_id
_entity_poly.type
_entity_poly.pdbx_seq_one_letter_code
_entity_poly.pdbx_strand_id
1 'polypeptide(L)'
;MVAALIAGFLFGGLVGGCFMKARDARRPPPRSGDAALVGSLLGENLTERTFDFATVAEACSSKRVLPLSDEPAHARVLAAIEVALAETIRELNAEDSPVRKLRRINEASRFFEEGLMARLDAMPGLRCDTPPTRAGVHQRSGYPDLRITDEATGSVFYLDPKLVERGSENSTLRTFYFEPKNETLKITDDAVHLLAGIEHDGQDGRWTFTGWRLVDLSTLRVRLKAEFQASNAELYRKSGLSHPPESR
;
A
#
# COMPACT_ATOMS: atom_id res chain seq x y z
N MET A 1 59.57 75.52 24.35
CA MET A 1 58.37 75.70 25.19
C MET A 1 57.17 75.51 24.26
N VAL A 2 56.22 74.79 24.65
CA VAL A 2 54.93 74.37 24.07
C VAL A 2 54.91 72.90 23.74
N ALA A 3 54.28 72.17 24.63
CA ALA A 3 53.93 70.76 24.49
C ALA A 3 52.73 70.58 23.56
N ALA A 4 52.85 69.71 22.60
CA ALA A 4 51.74 69.29 21.76
C ALA A 4 51.23 67.92 22.23
N LEU A 5 50.03 67.89 22.78
CA LEU A 5 49.27 66.68 23.05
C LEU A 5 48.73 66.06 21.74
N ILE A 6 49.08 64.82 21.50
CA ILE A 6 48.52 64.02 20.43
C ILE A 6 47.46 63.14 21.03
N ALA A 7 46.19 63.45 20.75
CA ALA A 7 45.06 62.61 21.11
C ALA A 7 44.89 61.51 20.08
N GLY A 8 45.14 60.27 20.44
CA GLY A 8 44.90 59.09 19.61
C GLY A 8 43.41 58.70 19.68
N PHE A 9 42.73 58.78 18.55
CA PHE A 9 41.37 58.22 18.39
C PHE A 9 41.49 56.73 18.10
N LEU A 10 41.11 55.91 19.07
CA LEU A 10 40.87 54.49 18.89
C LEU A 10 39.46 54.31 18.35
N PHE A 11 39.36 54.02 17.06
CA PHE A 11 38.11 53.52 16.43
C PHE A 11 37.93 52.05 16.84
N GLY A 12 37.15 51.82 17.91
CA GLY A 12 36.66 50.49 18.25
C GLY A 12 35.52 50.11 17.33
N GLY A 13 35.81 49.34 16.26
CA GLY A 13 34.80 48.73 15.44
C GLY A 13 34.06 47.63 16.20
N LEU A 14 32.88 47.91 16.71
CA LEU A 14 31.91 46.89 17.19
C LEU A 14 31.42 46.13 15.96
N VAL A 15 32.04 45.01 15.63
CA VAL A 15 31.45 44.00 14.77
C VAL A 15 30.36 43.31 15.60
N GLY A 16 29.13 43.84 15.48
CA GLY A 16 27.95 43.22 16.00
C GLY A 16 27.68 41.91 15.26
N GLY A 17 28.27 40.84 15.75
CA GLY A 17 27.93 39.49 15.33
C GLY A 17 26.47 39.23 15.67
N CYS A 18 25.58 39.39 14.68
CA CYS A 18 24.22 38.93 14.77
C CYS A 18 24.22 37.41 14.84
N PHE A 19 24.46 36.87 16.03
CA PHE A 19 24.16 35.49 16.29
C PHE A 19 22.65 35.30 16.17
N MET A 20 22.20 34.94 14.97
CA MET A 20 20.91 34.33 14.80
C MET A 20 20.90 33.08 15.68
N LYS A 21 20.30 33.18 16.87
CA LYS A 21 19.91 32.01 17.63
C LYS A 21 19.09 31.14 16.73
N ALA A 22 19.70 30.06 16.20
CA ALA A 22 18.97 28.98 15.60
C ALA A 22 17.90 28.61 16.62
N ARG A 23 16.63 28.85 16.28
CA ARG A 23 15.51 28.36 17.06
C ARG A 23 15.68 26.84 17.07
N ASP A 24 16.16 26.36 18.18
CA ASP A 24 16.18 24.97 18.54
C ASP A 24 14.74 24.48 18.35
N ALA A 25 14.47 23.83 17.22
CA ALA A 25 13.19 23.20 16.97
C ALA A 25 13.14 22.03 17.94
N ARG A 26 12.76 22.34 19.19
CA ARG A 26 12.69 21.38 20.27
C ARG A 26 11.88 20.20 19.78
N ARG A 27 12.55 19.08 19.62
CA ARG A 27 11.94 17.78 19.44
C ARG A 27 10.80 17.67 20.45
N PRO A 28 9.57 17.39 20.05
CA PRO A 28 8.51 17.16 21.02
C PRO A 28 8.99 16.09 21.99
N PRO A 29 8.74 16.24 23.29
CA PRO A 29 9.16 15.23 24.25
C PRO A 29 8.57 13.87 23.83
N PRO A 30 9.33 12.78 23.97
CA PRO A 30 8.81 11.44 23.70
C PRO A 30 7.57 11.24 24.57
N ARG A 31 6.53 10.63 24.00
CA ARG A 31 5.33 10.27 24.79
C ARG A 31 5.77 9.32 25.90
N SER A 32 5.17 9.46 27.08
CA SER A 32 5.38 8.50 28.16
C SER A 32 5.06 7.08 27.64
N GLY A 33 6.07 6.20 27.68
CA GLY A 33 5.95 4.83 27.19
C GLY A 33 6.59 4.55 25.81
N ASP A 34 6.96 5.56 25.01
CA ASP A 34 7.55 5.34 23.67
C ASP A 34 8.79 4.43 23.74
N ALA A 35 9.69 4.67 24.70
CA ALA A 35 10.89 3.85 24.86
C ALA A 35 10.56 2.40 25.26
N ALA A 36 9.55 2.20 26.12
CA ALA A 36 9.11 0.87 26.51
C ALA A 36 8.47 0.12 25.33
N LEU A 37 7.64 0.81 24.53
CA LEU A 37 7.05 0.24 23.33
C LEU A 37 8.12 -0.16 22.31
N VAL A 38 9.08 0.72 22.04
CA VAL A 38 10.21 0.41 21.13
C VAL A 38 11.02 -0.76 21.68
N GLY A 39 11.31 -0.78 22.99
CA GLY A 39 12.01 -1.88 23.63
C GLY A 39 11.26 -3.22 23.51
N SER A 40 9.94 -3.21 23.67
CA SER A 40 9.09 -4.39 23.47
C SER A 40 9.12 -4.87 22.02
N LEU A 41 8.97 -3.95 21.05
CA LEU A 41 9.02 -4.28 19.62
C LEU A 41 10.38 -4.85 19.20
N LEU A 42 11.48 -4.33 19.74
CA LEU A 42 12.84 -4.83 19.44
C LEU A 42 13.14 -6.15 20.16
N GLY A 43 12.49 -6.41 21.30
CA GLY A 43 12.63 -7.66 22.06
C GLY A 43 11.82 -8.83 21.44
N GLU A 44 10.86 -8.53 20.57
CA GLU A 44 10.06 -9.55 19.88
C GLU A 44 10.74 -9.94 18.56
N ASN A 45 10.80 -11.24 18.27
CA ASN A 45 11.19 -11.71 16.93
C ASN A 45 10.03 -11.55 15.95
N LEU A 46 9.73 -10.31 15.56
CA LEU A 46 8.60 -9.98 14.68
C LEU A 46 8.74 -10.58 13.29
N THR A 47 9.96 -10.86 12.82
CA THR A 47 10.20 -11.41 11.48
C THR A 47 9.78 -12.86 11.35
N GLU A 48 9.80 -13.62 12.44
CA GLU A 48 9.37 -15.03 12.47
C GLU A 48 7.93 -15.18 12.95
N ARG A 49 7.37 -14.15 13.56
CA ARG A 49 6.00 -14.20 14.09
C ARG A 49 4.99 -14.10 12.97
N THR A 50 4.14 -15.13 12.86
CA THR A 50 3.05 -15.19 11.88
C THR A 50 1.70 -15.12 12.57
N PHE A 51 0.73 -14.53 11.88
CA PHE A 51 -0.65 -14.39 12.33
C PHE A 51 -1.58 -14.94 11.25
N ASP A 52 -2.74 -15.44 11.65
CA ASP A 52 -3.77 -15.74 10.68
C ASP A 52 -4.28 -14.43 10.08
N PHE A 53 -4.41 -14.38 8.77
CA PHE A 53 -4.93 -13.19 8.07
C PHE A 53 -6.30 -12.79 8.62
N ALA A 54 -7.19 -13.78 8.84
CA ALA A 54 -8.50 -13.55 9.41
C ALA A 54 -8.40 -12.81 10.75
N THR A 55 -7.56 -13.26 11.68
CA THR A 55 -7.35 -12.60 12.98
C THR A 55 -6.93 -11.14 12.82
N VAL A 56 -6.00 -10.85 11.88
CA VAL A 56 -5.53 -9.48 11.66
C VAL A 56 -6.62 -8.62 11.01
N ALA A 57 -7.29 -9.13 9.98
CA ALA A 57 -8.34 -8.42 9.27
C ALA A 57 -9.53 -8.11 10.18
N GLU A 58 -9.97 -9.06 10.99
CA GLU A 58 -11.05 -8.89 11.95
C GLU A 58 -10.71 -7.89 13.06
N ALA A 59 -9.50 -7.97 13.61
CA ALA A 59 -9.04 -7.03 14.63
C ALA A 59 -9.00 -5.58 14.11
N CYS A 60 -8.63 -5.38 12.82
CA CYS A 60 -8.54 -4.05 12.21
C CYS A 60 -9.90 -3.48 11.78
N SER A 61 -10.80 -4.36 11.28
CA SER A 61 -12.05 -3.95 10.64
C SER A 61 -13.28 -4.11 11.52
N SER A 62 -13.23 -4.98 12.52
CA SER A 62 -14.39 -5.48 13.26
C SER A 62 -15.41 -6.20 12.35
N LYS A 63 -14.92 -6.78 11.24
CA LYS A 63 -15.69 -7.55 10.27
C LYS A 63 -15.10 -8.95 10.18
N ARG A 64 -15.95 -9.96 9.97
CA ARG A 64 -15.52 -11.35 9.90
C ARG A 64 -14.95 -11.69 8.52
N VAL A 65 -13.88 -12.46 8.51
CA VAL A 65 -13.39 -13.15 7.33
C VAL A 65 -14.09 -14.49 7.23
N LEU A 66 -14.93 -14.65 6.24
CA LEU A 66 -15.71 -15.87 6.03
C LEU A 66 -14.88 -16.85 5.17
N PRO A 67 -14.88 -18.14 5.50
CA PRO A 67 -14.24 -19.14 4.65
C PRO A 67 -15.05 -19.36 3.38
N LEU A 68 -14.37 -19.73 2.31
CA LEU A 68 -15.02 -20.24 1.12
C LEU A 68 -15.76 -21.56 1.47
N SER A 69 -16.97 -21.75 0.94
CA SER A 69 -17.80 -22.92 1.20
C SER A 69 -18.41 -23.48 -0.07
N ASP A 70 -19.05 -24.64 0.03
CA ASP A 70 -19.77 -25.29 -1.08
C ASP A 70 -21.18 -24.70 -1.32
N GLU A 71 -21.51 -23.55 -0.73
CA GLU A 71 -22.80 -22.90 -0.95
C GLU A 71 -22.97 -22.48 -2.40
N PRO A 72 -24.18 -22.60 -2.96
CA PRO A 72 -24.44 -22.24 -4.38
C PRO A 72 -24.07 -20.81 -4.72
N ALA A 73 -24.18 -19.85 -3.78
CA ALA A 73 -23.76 -18.48 -3.98
C ALA A 73 -22.24 -18.37 -4.19
N HIS A 74 -21.46 -19.11 -3.39
CA HIS A 74 -20.00 -19.13 -3.53
C HIS A 74 -19.57 -19.72 -4.87
N ALA A 75 -20.18 -20.84 -5.27
CA ALA A 75 -19.91 -21.46 -6.58
C ALA A 75 -20.24 -20.51 -7.77
N ARG A 76 -21.36 -19.78 -7.69
CA ARG A 76 -21.73 -18.79 -8.73
C ARG A 76 -20.69 -17.67 -8.83
N VAL A 77 -20.32 -17.08 -7.69
CA VAL A 77 -19.36 -15.96 -7.68
C VAL A 77 -17.97 -16.42 -8.15
N LEU A 78 -17.52 -17.61 -7.74
CA LEU A 78 -16.26 -18.18 -8.24
C LEU A 78 -16.29 -18.37 -9.75
N ALA A 79 -17.32 -18.99 -10.29
CA ALA A 79 -17.46 -19.18 -11.74
C ALA A 79 -17.48 -17.84 -12.49
N ALA A 80 -18.15 -16.83 -11.93
CA ALA A 80 -18.16 -15.48 -12.50
C ALA A 80 -16.76 -14.84 -12.50
N ILE A 81 -16.02 -14.97 -11.41
CA ILE A 81 -14.63 -14.48 -11.30
C ILE A 81 -13.73 -15.17 -12.34
N GLU A 82 -13.84 -16.49 -12.51
CA GLU A 82 -13.07 -17.25 -13.49
C GLU A 82 -13.34 -16.79 -14.93
N VAL A 83 -14.61 -16.59 -15.28
CA VAL A 83 -15.00 -16.04 -16.59
C VAL A 83 -14.43 -14.64 -16.79
N ALA A 84 -14.59 -13.76 -15.80
CA ALA A 84 -14.07 -12.40 -15.86
C ALA A 84 -12.54 -12.36 -16.00
N LEU A 85 -11.81 -13.23 -15.28
CA LEU A 85 -10.36 -13.37 -15.39
C LEU A 85 -9.94 -13.84 -16.79
N ALA A 86 -10.58 -14.90 -17.31
CA ALA A 86 -10.29 -15.44 -18.64
C ALA A 86 -10.47 -14.38 -19.73
N GLU A 87 -11.58 -13.64 -19.69
CA GLU A 87 -11.87 -12.60 -20.65
C GLU A 87 -10.95 -11.39 -20.54
N THR A 88 -10.63 -10.97 -19.30
CA THR A 88 -9.70 -9.87 -19.06
C THR A 88 -8.29 -10.22 -19.56
N ILE A 89 -7.80 -11.42 -19.28
CA ILE A 89 -6.53 -11.92 -19.79
C ILE A 89 -6.52 -11.95 -21.33
N ARG A 90 -7.59 -12.46 -21.95
CA ARG A 90 -7.69 -12.50 -23.42
C ARG A 90 -7.61 -11.11 -24.04
N GLU A 91 -8.31 -10.13 -23.48
CA GLU A 91 -8.27 -8.74 -23.94
C GLU A 91 -6.89 -8.11 -23.74
N LEU A 92 -6.31 -8.27 -22.55
CA LEU A 92 -5.01 -7.68 -22.23
C LEU A 92 -3.85 -8.34 -22.98
N ASN A 93 -4.03 -9.55 -23.51
CA ASN A 93 -3.08 -10.21 -24.40
C ASN A 93 -3.22 -9.83 -25.87
N ALA A 94 -4.26 -9.09 -26.27
CA ALA A 94 -4.42 -8.64 -27.65
C ALA A 94 -3.23 -7.80 -28.14
N GLU A 95 -2.94 -7.81 -29.44
CA GLU A 95 -1.77 -7.12 -30.01
C GLU A 95 -1.79 -5.61 -29.80
N ASP A 96 -2.97 -5.01 -29.82
CA ASP A 96 -3.21 -3.59 -29.60
C ASP A 96 -3.40 -3.19 -28.14
N SER A 97 -3.29 -4.16 -27.24
CA SER A 97 -3.47 -3.93 -25.79
C SER A 97 -2.50 -2.90 -25.23
N PRO A 98 -2.99 -1.94 -24.42
CA PRO A 98 -2.14 -0.92 -23.80
C PRO A 98 -1.09 -1.50 -22.87
N VAL A 99 -1.32 -2.67 -22.28
CA VAL A 99 -0.38 -3.30 -21.34
C VAL A 99 0.91 -3.76 -22.01
N ARG A 100 0.89 -4.06 -23.32
CA ARG A 100 2.08 -4.47 -24.06
C ARG A 100 3.15 -3.38 -24.17
N LYS A 101 2.79 -2.13 -23.91
CA LYS A 101 3.68 -0.97 -23.97
C LYS A 101 4.15 -0.51 -22.59
N LEU A 102 3.67 -1.18 -21.52
CA LEU A 102 4.03 -0.81 -20.17
C LEU A 102 5.49 -1.18 -19.87
N ARG A 103 6.18 -0.24 -19.24
CA ARG A 103 7.57 -0.45 -18.85
C ARG A 103 7.70 -1.34 -17.61
N ARG A 104 6.71 -1.30 -16.73
CA ARG A 104 6.70 -2.04 -15.47
C ARG A 104 5.41 -2.83 -15.35
N ILE A 105 5.53 -4.09 -14.99
CA ILE A 105 4.37 -4.98 -14.86
C ILE A 105 3.34 -4.47 -13.84
N ASN A 106 3.78 -3.86 -12.74
CA ASN A 106 2.87 -3.34 -11.73
C ASN A 106 1.93 -2.22 -12.24
N GLU A 107 2.26 -1.57 -13.37
CA GLU A 107 1.38 -0.61 -14.02
C GLU A 107 0.16 -1.30 -14.67
N ALA A 108 0.25 -2.62 -14.91
CA ALA A 108 -0.85 -3.39 -15.49
C ALA A 108 -1.96 -3.69 -14.47
N SER A 109 -1.72 -3.63 -13.16
CA SER A 109 -2.72 -3.99 -12.14
C SER A 109 -4.03 -3.22 -12.29
N ARG A 110 -3.97 -1.93 -12.61
CA ARG A 110 -5.18 -1.12 -12.81
C ARG A 110 -6.08 -1.63 -13.94
N PHE A 111 -5.49 -2.15 -15.02
CA PHE A 111 -6.25 -2.68 -16.16
C PHE A 111 -6.98 -3.96 -15.77
N PHE A 112 -6.38 -4.78 -14.90
CA PHE A 112 -7.05 -5.93 -14.33
C PHE A 112 -8.17 -5.53 -13.39
N GLU A 113 -7.94 -4.59 -12.47
CA GLU A 113 -8.96 -4.09 -11.56
C GLU A 113 -10.16 -3.52 -12.33
N GLU A 114 -9.92 -2.65 -13.31
CA GLU A 114 -10.95 -2.03 -14.17
C GLU A 114 -11.68 -3.09 -15.03
N GLY A 115 -10.95 -3.99 -15.66
CA GLY A 115 -11.49 -5.03 -16.51
C GLY A 115 -12.33 -6.05 -15.77
N LEU A 116 -11.87 -6.48 -14.59
CA LEU A 116 -12.61 -7.39 -13.71
C LEU A 116 -13.87 -6.73 -13.18
N MET A 117 -13.76 -5.50 -12.67
CA MET A 117 -14.90 -4.75 -12.15
C MET A 117 -16.00 -4.60 -13.21
N ALA A 118 -15.63 -4.14 -14.42
CA ALA A 118 -16.61 -3.93 -15.48
C ALA A 118 -17.32 -5.22 -15.89
N ARG A 119 -16.62 -6.35 -15.95
CA ARG A 119 -17.22 -7.64 -16.33
C ARG A 119 -18.10 -8.21 -15.25
N LEU A 120 -17.63 -8.20 -14.02
CA LEU A 120 -18.39 -8.73 -12.88
C LEU A 120 -19.66 -7.92 -12.62
N ASP A 121 -19.59 -6.58 -12.73
CA ASP A 121 -20.75 -5.71 -12.57
C ASP A 121 -21.76 -5.83 -13.70
N ALA A 122 -21.32 -6.26 -14.89
CA ALA A 122 -22.21 -6.54 -16.01
C ALA A 122 -22.89 -7.92 -15.94
N MET A 123 -22.49 -8.80 -15.02
CA MET A 123 -23.09 -10.14 -14.88
C MET A 123 -24.41 -10.07 -14.11
N PRO A 124 -25.49 -10.68 -14.63
CA PRO A 124 -26.78 -10.67 -13.94
C PRO A 124 -26.70 -11.25 -12.52
N GLY A 125 -27.26 -10.54 -11.56
CA GLY A 125 -27.30 -10.95 -10.14
C GLY A 125 -26.01 -10.71 -9.37
N LEU A 126 -25.02 -10.03 -9.95
CA LEU A 126 -23.83 -9.55 -9.28
C LEU A 126 -23.74 -8.03 -9.35
N ARG A 127 -23.14 -7.45 -8.35
CA ARG A 127 -22.66 -6.07 -8.34
C ARG A 127 -21.19 -6.07 -7.97
N CYS A 128 -20.38 -5.30 -8.71
CA CYS A 128 -18.96 -5.17 -8.43
C CYS A 128 -18.56 -3.70 -8.37
N ASP A 129 -17.91 -3.30 -7.27
CA ASP A 129 -17.44 -1.94 -7.09
C ASP A 129 -16.08 -1.88 -6.34
N THR A 130 -15.48 -0.70 -6.32
CA THR A 130 -14.35 -0.42 -5.41
C THR A 130 -14.92 -0.02 -4.06
N PRO A 131 -14.68 -0.78 -2.98
CA PRO A 131 -15.22 -0.45 -1.68
C PRO A 131 -14.62 0.85 -1.14
N PRO A 132 -15.40 1.66 -0.40
CA PRO A 132 -14.88 2.82 0.29
C PRO A 132 -13.95 2.41 1.44
N THR A 133 -13.05 3.30 1.83
CA THR A 133 -12.28 3.12 3.06
C THR A 133 -13.19 3.17 4.29
N ARG A 134 -12.71 2.72 5.44
CA ARG A 134 -13.43 2.86 6.71
C ARG A 134 -13.72 4.33 7.08
N ALA A 135 -12.93 5.27 6.55
CA ALA A 135 -13.19 6.70 6.66
C ALA A 135 -14.23 7.22 5.64
N GLY A 136 -14.82 6.35 4.82
CA GLY A 136 -15.83 6.69 3.82
C GLY A 136 -15.28 7.31 2.53
N VAL A 137 -13.97 7.25 2.31
CA VAL A 137 -13.33 7.82 1.11
C VAL A 137 -13.25 6.77 0.01
N HIS A 138 -13.70 7.12 -1.20
CA HIS A 138 -13.49 6.31 -2.38
C HIS A 138 -12.11 6.60 -2.97
N GLN A 139 -11.24 5.59 -2.94
CA GLN A 139 -9.89 5.65 -3.49
C GLN A 139 -9.46 4.30 -4.02
N ARG A 140 -8.53 4.31 -4.97
CA ARG A 140 -8.00 3.08 -5.54
C ARG A 140 -7.05 2.37 -4.57
N SER A 141 -6.19 3.12 -3.88
CA SER A 141 -5.23 2.56 -2.92
C SER A 141 -5.91 1.92 -1.70
N GLY A 142 -5.27 0.92 -1.13
CA GLY A 142 -5.74 0.19 0.05
C GLY A 142 -6.43 -1.13 -0.29
N TYR A 143 -6.56 -1.97 0.72
CA TYR A 143 -7.10 -3.33 0.63
C TYR A 143 -8.54 -3.38 1.13
N PRO A 144 -9.42 -4.15 0.48
CA PRO A 144 -9.29 -4.87 -0.80
C PRO A 144 -9.49 -3.97 -2.03
N ASP A 145 -9.15 -4.49 -3.25
CA ASP A 145 -9.30 -3.73 -4.48
C ASP A 145 -10.75 -3.72 -4.98
N LEU A 146 -11.42 -4.87 -4.97
CA LEU A 146 -12.78 -5.04 -5.48
C LEU A 146 -13.70 -5.66 -4.41
N ARG A 147 -14.97 -5.23 -4.43
CA ARG A 147 -16.07 -5.83 -3.67
C ARG A 147 -17.10 -6.38 -4.65
N ILE A 148 -17.42 -7.66 -4.52
CA ILE A 148 -18.43 -8.37 -5.31
C ILE A 148 -19.58 -8.73 -4.37
N THR A 149 -20.80 -8.41 -4.74
CA THR A 149 -22.00 -8.76 -3.97
C THR A 149 -22.89 -9.68 -4.83
N ASP A 150 -23.20 -10.87 -4.33
CA ASP A 150 -24.25 -11.71 -4.88
C ASP A 150 -25.60 -11.11 -4.46
N GLU A 151 -26.35 -10.55 -5.40
CA GLU A 151 -27.60 -9.82 -5.11
C GLU A 151 -28.71 -10.71 -4.58
N ALA A 152 -28.66 -12.02 -4.90
CA ALA A 152 -29.69 -12.97 -4.47
C ALA A 152 -29.58 -13.32 -2.96
N THR A 153 -28.37 -13.37 -2.44
CA THR A 153 -28.10 -13.77 -1.03
C THR A 153 -27.59 -12.62 -0.18
N GLY A 154 -27.08 -11.54 -0.79
CA GLY A 154 -26.37 -10.47 -0.11
C GLY A 154 -24.95 -10.88 0.33
N SER A 155 -24.45 -12.04 -0.09
CA SER A 155 -23.10 -12.50 0.21
C SER A 155 -22.05 -11.59 -0.43
N VAL A 156 -21.05 -11.21 0.36
CA VAL A 156 -19.99 -10.31 -0.09
C VAL A 156 -18.67 -11.06 -0.25
N PHE A 157 -17.97 -10.76 -1.34
CA PHE A 157 -16.64 -11.26 -1.65
C PHE A 157 -15.72 -10.10 -1.93
N TYR A 158 -14.54 -10.13 -1.35
CA TYR A 158 -13.46 -9.22 -1.71
C TYR A 158 -12.49 -9.94 -2.63
N LEU A 159 -12.07 -9.27 -3.69
CA LEU A 159 -11.12 -9.79 -4.66
C LEU A 159 -9.94 -8.81 -4.81
N ASP A 160 -8.73 -9.35 -4.69
CA ASP A 160 -7.49 -8.58 -4.74
C ASP A 160 -6.59 -9.17 -5.85
N PRO A 161 -6.58 -8.60 -7.07
CA PRO A 161 -5.75 -9.09 -8.16
C PRO A 161 -4.28 -8.71 -7.93
N LYS A 162 -3.39 -9.69 -8.09
CA LYS A 162 -1.95 -9.51 -7.97
C LYS A 162 -1.25 -10.15 -9.15
N LEU A 163 -0.27 -9.44 -9.70
CA LEU A 163 0.56 -9.93 -10.79
C LEU A 163 1.73 -10.74 -10.25
N VAL A 164 1.93 -11.93 -10.79
CA VAL A 164 2.93 -12.91 -10.33
C VAL A 164 3.72 -13.41 -11.54
N GLU A 165 5.04 -13.34 -11.48
CA GLU A 165 5.88 -13.92 -12.53
C GLU A 165 5.81 -15.44 -12.49
N ARG A 166 5.61 -16.05 -13.64
CA ARG A 166 5.56 -17.51 -13.79
C ARG A 166 6.84 -18.15 -13.30
N GLY A 167 6.71 -19.15 -12.44
CA GLY A 167 7.85 -19.84 -11.82
C GLY A 167 8.40 -19.17 -10.57
N SER A 168 7.77 -18.07 -10.10
CA SER A 168 8.17 -17.39 -8.87
C SER A 168 7.42 -17.85 -7.61
N GLU A 169 6.71 -18.98 -7.66
CA GLU A 169 5.85 -19.46 -6.56
C GLU A 169 6.61 -19.66 -5.24
N ASN A 170 7.91 -19.96 -5.34
CA ASN A 170 8.80 -20.12 -4.19
C ASN A 170 9.52 -18.82 -3.80
N SER A 171 9.18 -17.70 -4.41
CA SER A 171 9.79 -16.41 -4.09
C SER A 171 9.39 -15.95 -2.70
N THR A 172 10.34 -15.39 -1.97
CA THR A 172 10.12 -14.75 -0.67
C THR A 172 9.79 -13.26 -0.80
N LEU A 173 9.71 -12.73 -2.02
CA LEU A 173 9.32 -11.36 -2.27
C LEU A 173 7.87 -11.13 -1.85
N ARG A 174 7.63 -9.98 -1.23
CA ARG A 174 6.30 -9.61 -0.76
C ARG A 174 5.37 -9.29 -1.94
N THR A 175 4.38 -10.14 -2.16
CA THR A 175 3.34 -9.93 -3.18
C THR A 175 2.05 -9.39 -2.58
N PHE A 176 1.68 -9.85 -1.37
CA PHE A 176 0.47 -9.42 -0.67
C PHE A 176 0.83 -8.63 0.58
N TYR A 177 0.18 -7.48 0.76
CA TYR A 177 0.29 -6.65 1.96
C TYR A 177 -0.89 -5.69 2.07
N PHE A 178 -1.23 -5.30 3.28
CA PHE A 178 -2.18 -4.25 3.57
C PHE A 178 -1.78 -3.49 4.85
N GLU A 179 -2.23 -2.26 4.97
CA GLU A 179 -2.04 -1.45 6.16
C GLU A 179 -3.34 -1.39 6.96
N PRO A 180 -3.33 -1.71 8.27
CA PRO A 180 -4.52 -1.70 9.10
C PRO A 180 -4.88 -0.27 9.55
N LYS A 181 -5.00 0.66 8.61
CA LYS A 181 -5.33 2.08 8.84
C LYS A 181 -6.70 2.40 8.31
N ASN A 182 -7.48 3.20 9.04
CA ASN A 182 -8.82 3.62 8.60
C ASN A 182 -8.82 4.34 7.25
N GLU A 183 -7.74 5.05 6.93
CA GLU A 183 -7.57 5.82 5.70
C GLU A 183 -7.34 4.94 4.45
N THR A 184 -6.89 3.69 4.66
CA THR A 184 -6.54 2.78 3.55
C THR A 184 -7.27 1.45 3.61
N LEU A 185 -7.78 1.04 4.79
CA LEU A 185 -8.50 -0.21 4.95
C LEU A 185 -9.92 -0.08 4.41
N LYS A 186 -10.28 -0.94 3.46
CA LYS A 186 -11.59 -0.95 2.79
C LYS A 186 -12.46 -2.18 3.16
N ILE A 187 -12.14 -2.89 4.24
CA ILE A 187 -12.96 -3.98 4.76
C ILE A 187 -14.14 -3.35 5.53
N THR A 188 -15.31 -3.37 4.93
CA THR A 188 -16.56 -2.79 5.46
C THR A 188 -17.66 -3.81 5.72
N ASP A 189 -17.48 -5.04 5.24
CA ASP A 189 -18.48 -6.11 5.30
C ASP A 189 -17.87 -7.39 5.89
N ASP A 190 -18.72 -8.26 6.46
CA ASP A 190 -18.37 -9.66 6.66
C ASP A 190 -18.31 -10.30 5.28
N ALA A 191 -17.19 -10.90 4.89
CA ALA A 191 -16.96 -11.30 3.50
C ALA A 191 -16.02 -12.51 3.35
N VAL A 192 -16.13 -13.19 2.23
CA VAL A 192 -15.08 -14.09 1.73
C VAL A 192 -13.98 -13.22 1.11
N HIS A 193 -12.73 -13.52 1.43
CA HIS A 193 -11.58 -12.77 0.92
C HIS A 193 -10.77 -13.64 -0.03
N LEU A 194 -10.67 -13.21 -1.29
CA LEU A 194 -9.98 -13.92 -2.36
C LEU A 194 -8.82 -13.09 -2.92
N LEU A 195 -7.75 -13.76 -3.27
CA LEU A 195 -6.68 -13.20 -4.08
C LEU A 195 -6.66 -13.88 -5.44
N ALA A 196 -6.60 -13.10 -6.51
CA ALA A 196 -6.35 -13.61 -7.85
C ALA A 196 -4.88 -13.36 -8.23
N GLY A 197 -4.06 -14.40 -8.12
CA GLY A 197 -2.68 -14.38 -8.61
C GLY A 197 -2.67 -14.57 -10.13
N ILE A 198 -2.39 -13.50 -10.89
CA ILE A 198 -2.40 -13.49 -12.35
C ILE A 198 -0.97 -13.68 -12.83
N GLU A 199 -0.72 -14.77 -13.54
CA GLU A 199 0.61 -15.15 -13.98
C GLU A 199 1.01 -14.41 -15.28
N HIS A 200 2.26 -13.92 -15.34
CA HIS A 200 2.86 -13.34 -16.54
C HIS A 200 4.22 -13.97 -16.86
N ASP A 201 4.66 -13.81 -18.11
CA ASP A 201 5.87 -14.43 -18.66
C ASP A 201 7.20 -13.76 -18.27
N GLY A 202 7.18 -12.65 -17.55
CA GLY A 202 8.37 -11.90 -17.13
C GLY A 202 9.06 -11.11 -18.24
N GLN A 203 8.47 -10.97 -19.43
CA GLN A 203 9.09 -10.29 -20.56
C GLN A 203 8.77 -8.80 -20.59
N ASP A 204 9.71 -7.98 -20.15
CA ASP A 204 9.58 -6.52 -20.15
C ASP A 204 9.20 -5.96 -21.53
N GLY A 205 8.14 -5.13 -21.53
CA GLY A 205 7.65 -4.44 -22.74
C GLY A 205 6.93 -5.35 -23.74
N ARG A 206 6.68 -6.62 -23.39
CA ARG A 206 5.89 -7.58 -24.17
C ARG A 206 5.11 -8.52 -23.26
N TRP A 207 4.57 -7.99 -22.18
CA TRP A 207 3.88 -8.78 -21.17
C TRP A 207 2.80 -9.68 -21.77
N THR A 208 2.85 -10.96 -21.41
CA THR A 208 1.86 -11.96 -21.76
C THR A 208 1.36 -12.62 -20.48
N PHE A 209 0.07 -12.62 -20.28
CA PHE A 209 -0.57 -13.25 -19.13
C PHE A 209 -0.97 -14.67 -19.47
N THR A 210 -0.49 -15.63 -18.68
CA THR A 210 -0.55 -17.06 -19.03
C THR A 210 -1.59 -17.84 -18.25
N GLY A 211 -2.11 -17.29 -17.16
CA GLY A 211 -3.09 -17.96 -16.32
C GLY A 211 -3.38 -17.20 -15.04
N TRP A 212 -4.12 -17.83 -14.15
CA TRP A 212 -4.40 -17.31 -12.81
C TRP A 212 -4.56 -18.42 -11.79
N ARG A 213 -4.49 -18.05 -10.51
CA ARG A 213 -4.86 -18.88 -9.35
C ARG A 213 -5.72 -18.07 -8.39
N LEU A 214 -6.84 -18.64 -7.97
CA LEU A 214 -7.63 -18.06 -6.88
C LEU A 214 -7.18 -18.67 -5.54
N VAL A 215 -7.00 -17.83 -4.56
CA VAL A 215 -6.57 -18.21 -3.21
C VAL A 215 -7.59 -17.69 -2.20
N ASP A 216 -8.15 -18.57 -1.38
CA ASP A 216 -8.94 -18.19 -0.21
C ASP A 216 -7.99 -17.71 0.90
N LEU A 217 -8.14 -16.44 1.29
CA LEU A 217 -7.28 -15.84 2.30
C LEU A 217 -7.67 -16.19 3.74
N SER A 218 -8.80 -16.88 3.96
CA SER A 218 -9.26 -17.25 5.30
C SER A 218 -8.24 -18.13 6.05
N THR A 219 -7.44 -18.90 5.31
CA THR A 219 -6.39 -19.77 5.85
C THR A 219 -4.97 -19.22 5.70
N LEU A 220 -4.83 -18.03 5.12
CA LEU A 220 -3.52 -17.42 4.88
C LEU A 220 -2.86 -17.00 6.20
N ARG A 221 -1.57 -17.27 6.32
CA ARG A 221 -0.74 -16.72 7.39
C ARG A 221 0.09 -15.54 6.88
N VAL A 222 0.04 -14.44 7.62
CA VAL A 222 0.76 -13.20 7.31
C VAL A 222 1.81 -12.90 8.37
N ARG A 223 2.86 -12.16 7.98
CA ARG A 223 3.92 -11.69 8.88
C ARG A 223 3.79 -10.19 9.09
N LEU A 224 4.05 -9.74 10.31
CA LEU A 224 4.19 -8.32 10.57
C LEU A 224 5.59 -7.88 10.12
N LYS A 225 5.62 -6.91 9.21
CA LYS A 225 6.85 -6.18 8.88
C LYS A 225 6.85 -4.86 9.64
N ALA A 226 7.68 -4.77 10.67
CA ALA A 226 7.86 -3.53 11.41
C ALA A 226 8.95 -2.69 10.75
N GLU A 227 8.59 -1.48 10.31
CA GLU A 227 9.50 -0.51 9.71
C GLU A 227 9.28 0.87 10.35
N PHE A 228 10.37 1.54 10.72
CA PHE A 228 10.31 2.96 11.07
C PHE A 228 10.47 3.76 9.78
N GLN A 229 9.49 4.58 9.44
CA GLN A 229 9.45 5.30 8.18
C GLN A 229 9.45 6.82 8.39
N ALA A 230 10.02 7.54 7.44
CA ALA A 230 9.89 8.97 7.34
C ALA A 230 9.64 9.37 5.87
N SER A 231 8.70 10.27 5.66
CA SER A 231 8.42 10.84 4.34
C SER A 231 9.44 11.92 3.98
N ASN A 232 9.55 12.26 2.69
CA ASN A 232 10.36 13.39 2.23
C ASN A 232 9.96 14.70 2.94
N ALA A 233 8.67 14.88 3.20
CA ALA A 233 8.20 16.05 3.93
C ALA A 233 8.71 16.12 5.37
N GLU A 234 8.88 14.97 6.02
CA GLU A 234 9.43 14.89 7.38
C GLU A 234 10.95 15.05 7.40
N LEU A 235 11.62 14.50 6.37
CA LEU A 235 13.08 14.58 6.24
C LEU A 235 13.53 16.00 5.88
N TYR A 236 12.89 16.65 4.91
CA TYR A 236 13.39 17.88 4.31
C TYR A 236 12.73 19.16 4.81
N ARG A 237 11.56 19.12 5.44
CA ARG A 237 10.92 20.32 6.00
C ARG A 237 11.66 20.94 7.19
N LYS A 238 12.46 20.18 7.90
CA LYS A 238 13.05 20.60 9.18
C LYS A 238 14.59 20.66 9.20
N SER A 239 15.24 20.11 8.20
CA SER A 239 16.71 20.19 8.10
C SER A 239 17.08 21.42 7.30
N GLY A 240 17.41 22.51 7.97
CA GLY A 240 17.96 23.72 7.35
C GLY A 240 19.35 23.56 6.71
N LEU A 241 19.73 22.35 6.32
CA LEU A 241 20.99 22.00 5.66
C LEU A 241 20.73 21.76 4.17
N SER A 242 20.38 22.80 3.43
CA SER A 242 20.39 22.74 1.97
C SER A 242 21.72 23.30 1.45
N HIS A 243 22.49 22.51 0.74
CA HIS A 243 23.57 23.02 -0.10
C HIS A 243 22.96 23.29 -1.49
N PRO A 244 22.90 24.54 -1.97
CA PRO A 244 22.56 24.81 -3.34
C PRO A 244 23.61 24.15 -4.24
N PRO A 245 23.23 23.67 -5.44
CA PRO A 245 24.21 23.14 -6.38
C PRO A 245 25.23 24.23 -6.70
N GLU A 246 26.52 23.87 -6.68
CA GLU A 246 27.58 24.77 -7.16
C GLU A 246 27.27 25.12 -8.60
N SER A 247 27.12 26.42 -8.87
CA SER A 247 26.95 26.93 -10.23
C SER A 247 28.20 26.59 -11.02
N ARG A 248 28.08 25.71 -12.02
CA ARG A 248 29.11 25.49 -13.04
C ARG A 248 29.08 26.59 -14.08
#